data_959e187f9435ca958929688546df0000
#
_entry.id   959e187f9435ca958929688546df0000
#
_cell.length_a   1.000
_cell.length_b   1.000
_cell.length_c   1.000
_cell.angle_alpha   90.00
_cell.angle_beta   90.00
_cell.angle_gamma   90.00
#
_symmetry.space_group_name_H-M   'P 1'
#
loop_
_entity.id
_entity.type
_entity.pdbx_description
1 polymer ?
#
loop_
_entity_poly.entity_id
_entity_poly.type
_entity_poly.pdbx_seq_one_letter_code
_entity_poly.pdbx_strand_id
1 'polypeptide(L)'
;GGTPEPRIAMEIIRKNIESKGIDWCANSIAITMQDSELYKKANKENWLEIFNLPDWVGGRTSITSSVGLLAISLIKENIYDFIEGASIMDEITRSKEILSNPAALLSAAWFFSGEGLGKRDMVVLPYRDRLQVFSKYLQQLIMESLGKKHDRDGNIVHQGISVFGNKGSTDQHAYVQQLRDGIDNFFCLFIELLDSPKDLDVFDLDDPKSYLSGFLQGTRTA
;
A
#
# COMPACT_ATOMS: atom_id res chain seq x y z
N GLY A 1 8.37 18.11 -5.39
CA GLY A 1 8.88 17.90 -4.26
C GLY A 1 10.01 18.69 -3.62
N GLY A 2 9.81 19.10 -2.37
CA GLY A 2 10.86 19.74 -1.58
C GLY A 2 11.86 18.76 -0.94
N THR A 3 11.64 17.46 -1.11
CA THR A 3 12.49 16.41 -0.52
C THR A 3 13.78 16.27 -1.33
N PRO A 4 14.98 16.29 -0.70
CA PRO A 4 16.26 16.24 -1.40
C PRO A 4 16.50 14.95 -2.17
N GLU A 5 16.09 13.80 -1.63
CA GLU A 5 16.38 12.48 -2.17
C GLU A 5 15.84 12.26 -3.59
N PRO A 6 14.56 12.54 -3.91
CA PRO A 6 14.07 12.42 -5.28
C PRO A 6 14.77 13.37 -6.26
N ARG A 7 15.17 14.55 -5.79
CA ARG A 7 15.90 15.52 -6.61
C ARG A 7 17.30 15.01 -6.95
N ILE A 8 18.02 14.50 -5.97
CA ILE A 8 19.36 13.91 -6.16
C ILE A 8 19.28 12.70 -7.09
N ALA A 9 18.31 11.79 -6.85
CA ALA A 9 18.09 10.63 -7.70
C ALA A 9 17.81 11.01 -9.15
N MET A 10 16.96 12.01 -9.38
CA MET A 10 16.66 12.52 -10.71
C MET A 10 17.93 13.02 -11.43
N GLU A 11 18.78 13.80 -10.77
CA GLU A 11 20.01 14.32 -11.37
C GLU A 11 21.04 13.21 -11.67
N ILE A 12 21.13 12.18 -10.82
CA ILE A 12 21.99 11.02 -11.06
C ILE A 12 21.50 10.22 -12.28
N ILE A 13 20.18 9.96 -12.36
CA ILE A 13 19.57 9.24 -13.48
C ILE A 13 19.75 10.05 -14.77
N ARG A 14 19.49 11.36 -14.74
CA ARG A 14 19.69 12.25 -15.88
C ARG A 14 21.11 12.13 -16.44
N LYS A 15 22.13 12.31 -15.60
CA LYS A 15 23.53 12.17 -16.01
C LYS A 15 23.85 10.83 -16.63
N ASN A 16 23.30 9.76 -16.08
CA ASN A 16 23.51 8.41 -16.60
C ASN A 16 22.86 8.20 -17.98
N ILE A 17 21.65 8.73 -18.17
CA ILE A 17 20.92 8.65 -19.44
C ILE A 17 21.63 9.48 -20.51
N GLU A 18 21.98 10.73 -20.22
CA GLU A 18 22.67 11.63 -21.12
C GLU A 18 24.07 11.12 -21.50
N SER A 19 24.80 10.48 -20.58
CA SER A 19 26.11 9.86 -20.88
C SER A 19 26.04 8.71 -21.89
N LYS A 20 24.85 8.14 -22.09
CA LYS A 20 24.58 7.10 -23.09
C LYS A 20 24.07 7.66 -24.41
N GLY A 21 24.05 9.00 -24.57
CA GLY A 21 23.54 9.67 -25.75
C GLY A 21 22.01 9.66 -25.88
N ILE A 22 21.29 9.37 -24.79
CA ILE A 22 19.83 9.36 -24.79
C ILE A 22 19.34 10.74 -24.32
N ASP A 23 18.40 11.30 -25.05
CA ASP A 23 17.78 12.59 -24.70
C ASP A 23 16.92 12.44 -23.43
N TRP A 24 17.34 13.10 -22.37
CA TRP A 24 16.62 13.11 -21.11
C TRP A 24 15.20 13.67 -21.26
N CYS A 25 15.03 14.78 -21.95
CA CYS A 25 13.75 15.46 -22.04
C CYS A 25 12.70 14.67 -22.81
N ALA A 26 13.13 14.04 -23.91
CA ALA A 26 12.27 13.17 -24.71
C ALA A 26 11.88 11.86 -24.00
N ASN A 27 12.53 11.52 -22.89
CA ASN A 27 12.27 10.29 -22.11
C ASN A 27 11.84 10.58 -20.66
N SER A 28 11.48 11.81 -20.35
CA SER A 28 11.08 12.19 -18.98
C SER A 28 9.64 12.63 -18.92
N ILE A 29 8.94 12.17 -17.89
CA ILE A 29 7.57 12.54 -17.56
C ILE A 29 7.57 13.14 -16.16
N ALA A 30 6.90 14.30 -15.99
CA ALA A 30 6.67 14.88 -14.69
C ALA A 30 5.25 14.58 -14.19
N ILE A 31 5.12 14.17 -12.92
CA ILE A 31 3.82 14.11 -12.24
C ILE A 31 3.93 15.08 -11.07
N THR A 32 3.23 16.21 -11.15
CA THR A 32 3.42 17.27 -10.18
C THR A 32 2.26 18.26 -10.18
N MET A 33 2.16 19.05 -9.13
CA MET A 33 1.20 20.16 -9.08
C MET A 33 1.56 21.24 -10.09
N GLN A 34 0.54 21.86 -10.62
CA GLN A 34 0.69 23.05 -11.47
C GLN A 34 1.51 24.13 -10.74
N ASP A 35 2.31 24.87 -11.49
CA ASP A 35 3.18 25.96 -11.00
C ASP A 35 4.26 25.56 -9.98
N SER A 36 4.41 24.27 -9.68
CA SER A 36 5.54 23.79 -8.86
C SER A 36 6.90 23.98 -9.58
N GLU A 37 7.99 23.90 -8.83
CA GLU A 37 9.34 23.98 -9.39
C GLU A 37 9.60 22.90 -10.45
N LEU A 38 9.08 21.68 -10.22
CA LEU A 38 9.21 20.59 -11.18
C LEU A 38 8.37 20.85 -12.43
N TYR A 39 7.16 21.39 -12.29
CA TYR A 39 6.31 21.80 -13.40
C TYR A 39 7.01 22.85 -14.28
N LYS A 40 7.55 23.92 -13.66
CA LYS A 40 8.27 24.98 -14.37
C LYS A 40 9.50 24.44 -15.09
N LYS A 41 10.27 23.55 -14.44
CA LYS A 41 11.45 22.90 -15.03
C LYS A 41 11.05 22.04 -16.24
N ALA A 42 10.07 21.18 -16.09
CA ALA A 42 9.62 20.27 -17.16
C ALA A 42 9.09 21.03 -18.38
N ASN A 43 8.30 22.11 -18.16
CA ASN A 43 7.85 22.99 -19.25
C ASN A 43 9.02 23.69 -19.94
N LYS A 44 9.94 24.26 -19.16
CA LYS A 44 11.09 24.99 -19.71
C LYS A 44 12.00 24.10 -20.55
N GLU A 45 12.17 22.86 -20.14
CA GLU A 45 13.03 21.88 -20.79
C GLU A 45 12.29 21.02 -21.83
N ASN A 46 10.99 21.25 -22.05
CA ASN A 46 10.13 20.48 -22.97
C ASN A 46 10.19 18.97 -22.72
N TRP A 47 9.87 18.53 -21.51
CA TRP A 47 9.80 17.12 -21.20
C TRP A 47 8.67 16.44 -21.98
N LEU A 48 8.75 15.11 -22.12
CA LEU A 48 7.82 14.31 -22.91
C LEU A 48 6.35 14.55 -22.54
N GLU A 49 6.04 14.61 -21.24
CA GLU A 49 4.68 14.83 -20.75
C GLU A 49 4.68 15.37 -19.32
N ILE A 50 3.62 16.07 -18.95
CA ILE A 50 3.37 16.56 -17.59
C ILE A 50 1.96 16.18 -17.17
N PHE A 51 1.85 15.26 -16.21
CA PHE A 51 0.57 14.94 -15.58
C PHE A 51 0.35 15.81 -14.35
N ASN A 52 -0.79 16.47 -14.32
CA ASN A 52 -1.17 17.27 -13.16
C ASN A 52 -1.52 16.37 -11.96
N LEU A 53 -0.94 16.67 -10.81
CA LEU A 53 -1.31 16.08 -9.53
C LEU A 53 -2.12 17.12 -8.75
N PRO A 54 -3.41 16.90 -8.48
CA PRO A 54 -4.22 17.82 -7.69
C PRO A 54 -3.64 18.05 -6.29
N ASP A 55 -3.76 19.24 -5.75
CA ASP A 55 -3.20 19.64 -4.46
C ASP A 55 -3.79 18.91 -3.25
N TRP A 56 -5.02 18.41 -3.41
CA TRP A 56 -5.72 17.60 -2.41
C TRP A 56 -5.30 16.13 -2.39
N VAL A 57 -4.51 15.66 -3.38
CA VAL A 57 -4.00 14.28 -3.41
C VAL A 57 -2.73 14.17 -2.59
N GLY A 58 -2.83 13.53 -1.44
CA GLY A 58 -1.68 13.23 -0.59
C GLY A 58 -0.83 12.09 -1.14
N GLY A 59 0.50 12.11 -0.87
CA GLY A 59 1.42 11.08 -1.36
C GLY A 59 1.00 9.64 -1.00
N ARG A 60 0.56 9.42 0.24
CA ARG A 60 0.12 8.09 0.74
C ARG A 60 -1.13 7.54 0.06
N THR A 61 -1.94 8.40 -0.54
CA THR A 61 -3.20 8.04 -1.21
C THR A 61 -3.14 8.26 -2.73
N SER A 62 -1.95 8.50 -3.28
CA SER A 62 -1.77 8.84 -4.69
C SER A 62 -1.79 7.65 -5.65
N ILE A 63 -1.95 6.42 -5.14
CA ILE A 63 -1.90 5.21 -5.97
C ILE A 63 -3.00 5.17 -7.04
N THR A 64 -4.16 5.77 -6.80
CA THR A 64 -5.26 5.90 -7.77
C THR A 64 -5.20 7.17 -8.61
N SER A 65 -4.14 7.96 -8.49
CA SER A 65 -3.85 9.12 -9.33
C SER A 65 -2.86 8.79 -10.43
N SER A 66 -2.48 9.79 -11.23
CA SER A 66 -1.44 9.64 -12.26
C SER A 66 -0.16 9.02 -11.75
N VAL A 67 0.15 9.15 -10.45
CA VAL A 67 1.35 8.58 -9.80
C VAL A 67 1.34 7.06 -9.88
N GLY A 68 0.27 6.41 -9.44
CA GLY A 68 0.16 4.95 -9.49
C GLY A 68 -0.24 4.44 -10.87
N LEU A 69 -1.18 5.13 -11.53
CA LEU A 69 -1.71 4.67 -12.82
C LEU A 69 -0.67 4.66 -13.93
N LEU A 70 0.24 5.62 -13.97
CA LEU A 70 1.35 5.60 -14.93
C LEU A 70 2.25 4.38 -14.70
N ALA A 71 2.61 4.09 -13.45
CA ALA A 71 3.42 2.93 -13.11
C ALA A 71 2.73 1.61 -13.51
N ILE A 72 1.44 1.46 -13.20
CA ILE A 72 0.62 0.30 -13.57
C ILE A 72 0.58 0.14 -15.09
N SER A 73 0.37 1.22 -15.84
CA SER A 73 0.36 1.21 -17.30
C SER A 73 1.70 0.80 -17.90
N LEU A 74 2.82 1.29 -17.34
CA LEU A 74 4.16 0.97 -17.83
C LEU A 74 4.54 -0.51 -17.66
N ILE A 75 4.02 -1.17 -16.63
CA ILE A 75 4.17 -2.62 -16.44
C ILE A 75 3.13 -3.45 -17.20
N LYS A 76 2.31 -2.79 -18.03
CA LYS A 76 1.27 -3.39 -18.88
C LYS A 76 0.15 -4.11 -18.10
N GLU A 77 -0.09 -3.74 -16.87
CA GLU A 77 -1.27 -4.17 -16.12
C GLU A 77 -2.48 -3.29 -16.49
N ASN A 78 -3.69 -3.83 -16.27
CA ASN A 78 -4.93 -3.13 -16.63
C ASN A 78 -5.28 -2.07 -15.58
N ILE A 79 -5.14 -0.80 -15.96
CA ILE A 79 -5.48 0.33 -15.08
C ILE A 79 -6.99 0.43 -14.81
N TYR A 80 -7.83 -0.07 -15.73
CA TYR A 80 -9.28 0.01 -15.56
C TYR A 80 -9.76 -0.93 -14.48
N ASP A 81 -9.26 -2.17 -14.42
CA ASP A 81 -9.58 -3.13 -13.36
C ASP A 81 -9.14 -2.60 -11.99
N PHE A 82 -7.98 -1.93 -11.95
CA PHE A 82 -7.48 -1.31 -10.72
C PHE A 82 -8.40 -0.17 -10.24
N ILE A 83 -8.82 0.71 -11.14
CA ILE A 83 -9.73 1.82 -10.81
C ILE A 83 -11.13 1.31 -10.49
N GLU A 84 -11.62 0.28 -11.18
CA GLU A 84 -12.91 -0.34 -10.91
C GLU A 84 -12.96 -0.88 -9.47
N GLY A 85 -11.92 -1.61 -9.04
CA GLY A 85 -11.84 -2.09 -7.65
C GLY A 85 -11.88 -0.95 -6.63
N ALA A 86 -11.18 0.15 -6.90
CA ALA A 86 -11.22 1.33 -6.04
C ALA A 86 -12.60 1.99 -6.02
N SER A 87 -13.26 2.08 -7.17
CA SER A 87 -14.61 2.66 -7.32
C SER A 87 -15.66 1.85 -6.58
N ILE A 88 -15.61 0.52 -6.70
CA ILE A 88 -16.52 -0.39 -5.98
C ILE A 88 -16.36 -0.20 -4.46
N MET A 89 -15.13 -0.12 -3.98
CA MET A 89 -14.87 0.09 -2.55
C MET A 89 -15.34 1.47 -2.09
N ASP A 90 -15.12 2.52 -2.88
CA ASP A 90 -15.61 3.87 -2.58
C ASP A 90 -17.14 3.88 -2.43
N GLU A 91 -17.87 3.23 -3.34
CA GLU A 91 -19.34 3.14 -3.28
C GLU A 91 -19.81 2.44 -2.00
N ILE A 92 -19.23 1.28 -1.68
CA ILE A 92 -19.59 0.50 -0.48
C ILE A 92 -19.28 1.28 0.81
N THR A 93 -18.17 1.99 0.86
CA THR A 93 -17.73 2.72 2.05
C THR A 93 -18.42 4.07 2.25
N ARG A 94 -19.27 4.51 1.32
CA ARG A 94 -20.15 5.67 1.48
C ARG A 94 -21.34 5.42 2.41
N SER A 95 -21.63 4.14 2.72
CA SER A 95 -22.69 3.80 3.67
C SER A 95 -22.43 4.43 5.04
N LYS A 96 -23.49 5.04 5.63
CA LYS A 96 -23.45 5.56 7.02
C LYS A 96 -23.74 4.48 8.05
N GLU A 97 -24.28 3.33 7.63
CA GLU A 97 -24.55 2.18 8.47
C GLU A 97 -23.23 1.41 8.74
N ILE A 98 -22.78 1.46 9.99
CA ILE A 98 -21.49 0.89 10.40
C ILE A 98 -21.39 -0.60 10.03
N LEU A 99 -22.46 -1.37 10.26
CA LEU A 99 -22.45 -2.82 10.02
C LEU A 99 -22.41 -3.19 8.52
N SER A 100 -22.76 -2.29 7.64
CA SER A 100 -22.67 -2.47 6.17
C SER A 100 -21.49 -1.76 5.54
N ASN A 101 -20.67 -1.06 6.34
CA ASN A 101 -19.49 -0.33 5.88
C ASN A 101 -18.21 -1.06 6.29
N PRO A 102 -17.52 -1.75 5.36
CA PRO A 102 -16.33 -2.54 5.68
C PRO A 102 -15.18 -1.70 6.23
N ALA A 103 -15.03 -0.44 5.80
CA ALA A 103 -14.01 0.45 6.34
C ALA A 103 -14.30 0.83 7.80
N ALA A 104 -15.56 1.10 8.13
CA ALA A 104 -15.96 1.39 9.50
C ALA A 104 -15.79 0.17 10.41
N LEU A 105 -16.17 -1.02 9.95
CA LEU A 105 -15.97 -2.27 10.69
C LEU A 105 -14.49 -2.57 10.93
N LEU A 106 -13.66 -2.42 9.89
CA LEU A 106 -12.22 -2.63 10.00
C LEU A 106 -11.58 -1.61 10.97
N SER A 107 -11.98 -0.36 10.89
CA SER A 107 -11.49 0.70 11.80
C SER A 107 -11.90 0.43 13.25
N ALA A 108 -13.13 -0.05 13.49
CA ALA A 108 -13.58 -0.45 14.79
C ALA A 108 -12.80 -1.66 15.32
N ALA A 109 -12.57 -2.67 14.48
CA ALA A 109 -11.77 -3.83 14.86
C ALA A 109 -10.34 -3.43 15.27
N TRP A 110 -9.69 -2.54 14.52
CA TRP A 110 -8.37 -2.02 14.89
C TRP A 110 -8.38 -1.23 16.19
N PHE A 111 -9.40 -0.38 16.37
CA PHE A 111 -9.55 0.40 17.60
C PHE A 111 -9.66 -0.50 18.82
N PHE A 112 -10.53 -1.50 18.78
CA PHE A 112 -10.71 -2.44 19.89
C PHE A 112 -9.47 -3.32 20.09
N SER A 113 -8.89 -3.87 19.01
CA SER A 113 -7.69 -4.70 19.11
C SER A 113 -6.47 -3.93 19.62
N GLY A 114 -6.35 -2.66 19.27
CA GLY A 114 -5.31 -1.75 19.75
C GLY A 114 -5.62 -1.09 21.11
N GLU A 115 -6.65 -1.54 21.81
CA GLU A 115 -7.10 -0.98 23.11
C GLU A 115 -7.36 0.53 23.08
N GLY A 116 -7.84 1.04 21.94
CA GLY A 116 -8.17 2.44 21.73
C GLY A 116 -6.98 3.40 21.56
N LEU A 117 -5.76 2.97 21.90
CA LEU A 117 -4.56 3.81 21.90
C LEU A 117 -3.41 3.26 21.01
N GLY A 118 -3.65 2.18 20.27
CA GLY A 118 -2.61 1.53 19.49
C GLY A 118 -1.54 0.84 20.34
N LYS A 119 -1.91 0.29 21.48
CA LYS A 119 -1.00 -0.42 22.39
C LYS A 119 -0.50 -1.75 21.86
N ARG A 120 -1.20 -2.32 20.88
CA ARG A 120 -0.83 -3.57 20.22
C ARG A 120 -0.40 -3.29 18.79
N ASP A 121 0.60 -4.01 18.34
CA ASP A 121 1.10 -3.93 16.98
C ASP A 121 0.14 -4.65 16.02
N MET A 122 -0.01 -4.14 14.81
CA MET A 122 -0.75 -4.81 13.75
C MET A 122 0.18 -5.63 12.87
N VAL A 123 -0.03 -6.95 12.84
CA VAL A 123 0.68 -7.88 11.97
C VAL A 123 -0.17 -8.16 10.74
N VAL A 124 0.31 -7.74 9.56
CA VAL A 124 -0.41 -7.92 8.30
C VAL A 124 0.13 -9.11 7.55
N LEU A 125 -0.73 -10.06 7.26
CA LEU A 125 -0.41 -11.35 6.62
C LEU A 125 -1.20 -11.51 5.30
N PRO A 126 -0.72 -10.98 4.17
CA PRO A 126 -1.32 -11.23 2.87
C PRO A 126 -0.91 -12.59 2.32
N TYR A 127 -1.89 -13.39 1.90
CA TYR A 127 -1.69 -14.73 1.32
C TYR A 127 -1.69 -14.69 -0.21
N ARG A 128 -0.85 -13.80 -0.78
CA ARG A 128 -0.69 -13.65 -2.23
C ARG A 128 0.68 -13.07 -2.56
N ASP A 129 1.38 -13.64 -3.54
CA ASP A 129 2.71 -13.16 -3.95
C ASP A 129 2.69 -11.70 -4.43
N ARG A 130 1.68 -11.32 -5.18
CA ARG A 130 1.50 -9.93 -5.65
C ARG A 130 1.31 -8.91 -4.53
N LEU A 131 0.99 -9.36 -3.32
CA LEU A 131 0.84 -8.52 -2.12
C LEU A 131 2.05 -8.57 -1.18
N GLN A 132 3.16 -9.17 -1.60
CA GLN A 132 4.37 -9.35 -0.77
C GLN A 132 4.86 -8.04 -0.12
N VAL A 133 4.78 -6.92 -0.82
CA VAL A 133 5.21 -5.61 -0.29
C VAL A 133 4.08 -4.78 0.30
N PHE A 134 2.87 -5.33 0.41
CA PHE A 134 1.70 -4.58 0.86
C PHE A 134 1.82 -4.12 2.32
N SER A 135 2.42 -4.93 3.20
CA SER A 135 2.70 -4.53 4.58
C SER A 135 3.60 -3.29 4.65
N LYS A 136 4.59 -3.15 3.76
CA LYS A 136 5.45 -1.97 3.68
C LYS A 136 4.70 -0.72 3.23
N TYR A 137 3.75 -0.87 2.31
CA TYR A 137 2.87 0.24 1.93
C TYR A 137 1.99 0.67 3.11
N LEU A 138 1.40 -0.29 3.84
CA LEU A 138 0.59 -0.02 5.01
C LEU A 138 1.39 0.59 6.16
N GLN A 139 2.67 0.28 6.30
CA GLN A 139 3.54 0.96 7.27
C GLN A 139 3.48 2.47 7.08
N GLN A 140 3.74 2.95 5.87
CA GLN A 140 3.67 4.39 5.62
C GLN A 140 2.25 4.92 5.71
N LEU A 141 1.29 4.25 5.07
CA LEU A 141 -0.10 4.69 5.05
C LEU A 141 -0.68 4.87 6.46
N ILE A 142 -0.44 3.91 7.34
CA ILE A 142 -1.05 3.85 8.67
C ILE A 142 -0.19 4.60 9.70
N MET A 143 1.11 4.25 9.81
CA MET A 143 1.95 4.79 10.87
C MET A 143 2.16 6.31 10.73
N GLU A 144 2.42 6.79 9.52
CA GLU A 144 2.58 8.22 9.26
C GLU A 144 1.24 8.99 9.39
N SER A 145 0.12 8.34 9.03
CA SER A 145 -1.20 8.97 9.12
C SER A 145 -1.75 9.00 10.54
N LEU A 146 -1.59 7.94 11.32
CA LEU A 146 -2.17 7.80 12.67
C LEU A 146 -1.21 8.19 13.79
N GLY A 147 0.11 8.17 13.55
CA GLY A 147 1.10 8.59 14.55
C GLY A 147 0.95 10.08 14.87
N LYS A 148 0.36 10.40 16.03
CA LYS A 148 0.07 11.77 16.46
C LYS A 148 0.47 11.99 17.90
N LYS A 149 1.15 13.12 18.14
CA LYS A 149 1.49 13.58 19.49
C LYS A 149 0.29 14.22 20.20
N HIS A 150 -0.53 14.95 19.45
CA HIS A 150 -1.65 15.70 19.99
C HIS A 150 -2.97 15.24 19.39
N ASP A 151 -4.04 15.31 20.16
CA ASP A 151 -5.42 15.22 19.69
C ASP A 151 -5.88 16.55 19.03
N ARG A 152 -7.16 16.62 18.65
CA ARG A 152 -7.74 17.83 18.05
C ARG A 152 -7.89 19.00 19.02
N ASP A 153 -7.90 18.73 20.31
CA ASP A 153 -8.02 19.72 21.38
C ASP A 153 -6.65 20.19 21.88
N GLY A 154 -5.56 19.65 21.32
CA GLY A 154 -4.19 19.99 21.67
C GLY A 154 -3.60 19.20 22.85
N ASN A 155 -4.33 18.25 23.41
CA ASN A 155 -3.82 17.40 24.48
C ASN A 155 -2.75 16.43 23.98
N ILE A 156 -1.76 16.12 24.80
CA ILE A 156 -0.71 15.14 24.47
C ILE A 156 -1.29 13.73 24.63
N VAL A 157 -1.34 12.96 23.54
CA VAL A 157 -1.93 11.62 23.52
C VAL A 157 -0.94 10.53 23.08
N HIS A 158 0.05 10.85 22.23
CA HIS A 158 1.02 9.89 21.69
C HIS A 158 0.35 8.61 21.15
N GLN A 159 -0.54 8.76 20.19
CA GLN A 159 -1.28 7.64 19.60
C GLN A 159 -0.72 7.20 18.25
N GLY A 160 -1.05 5.98 17.85
CA GLY A 160 -0.67 5.37 16.58
C GLY A 160 -0.77 3.85 16.67
N ILE A 161 -0.55 3.17 15.57
CA ILE A 161 -0.46 1.70 15.51
C ILE A 161 0.82 1.37 14.76
N SER A 162 1.67 0.54 15.34
CA SER A 162 2.81 -0.04 14.63
C SER A 162 2.31 -1.09 13.65
N VAL A 163 2.87 -1.12 12.47
CA VAL A 163 2.49 -2.05 11.41
C VAL A 163 3.71 -2.80 10.94
N PHE A 164 3.65 -4.11 10.96
CA PHE A 164 4.64 -4.98 10.32
C PHE A 164 3.95 -6.20 9.71
N GLY A 165 4.69 -7.04 9.05
CA GLY A 165 4.18 -8.27 8.48
C GLY A 165 4.90 -8.61 7.19
N ASN A 166 4.73 -9.83 6.78
CA ASN A 166 5.29 -10.39 5.58
C ASN A 166 4.24 -11.22 4.87
N LYS A 167 4.58 -11.73 3.69
CA LYS A 167 3.69 -12.63 2.97
C LYS A 167 3.45 -13.91 3.78
N GLY A 168 2.20 -14.28 4.00
CA GLY A 168 1.80 -15.65 4.36
C GLY A 168 1.92 -16.55 3.11
N SER A 169 2.27 -17.80 3.24
CA SER A 169 2.62 -18.57 4.42
C SER A 169 4.13 -18.65 4.64
N THR A 170 4.94 -18.46 3.58
CA THR A 170 6.39 -18.69 3.61
C THR A 170 7.13 -17.76 4.55
N ASP A 171 6.91 -16.45 4.42
CA ASP A 171 7.68 -15.46 5.17
C ASP A 171 7.24 -15.36 6.64
N GLN A 172 6.02 -15.79 6.97
CA GLN A 172 5.55 -15.79 8.35
C GLN A 172 6.33 -16.77 9.24
N HIS A 173 6.99 -17.77 8.67
CA HIS A 173 7.84 -18.68 9.44
C HIS A 173 8.96 -17.97 10.19
N ALA A 174 9.35 -16.79 9.76
CA ALA A 174 10.37 -15.99 10.45
C ALA A 174 9.93 -15.54 11.86
N TYR A 175 8.63 -15.43 12.12
CA TYR A 175 8.11 -14.84 13.36
C TYR A 175 6.82 -15.48 13.90
N VAL A 176 6.28 -16.50 13.23
CA VAL A 176 5.03 -17.14 13.67
C VAL A 176 5.13 -17.73 15.07
N GLN A 177 6.32 -18.20 15.46
CA GLN A 177 6.54 -18.72 16.81
C GLN A 177 6.41 -17.61 17.86
N GLN A 178 6.92 -16.40 17.58
CA GLN A 178 6.74 -15.26 18.46
C GLN A 178 5.25 -14.88 18.60
N LEU A 179 4.51 -14.92 17.49
CA LEU A 179 3.07 -14.62 17.51
C LEU A 179 2.26 -15.67 18.31
N ARG A 180 2.72 -16.92 18.29
CA ARG A 180 2.03 -18.03 18.95
C ARG A 180 2.40 -18.18 20.43
N ASP A 181 3.69 -18.11 20.73
CA ASP A 181 4.25 -18.50 22.02
C ASP A 181 4.90 -17.30 22.78
N GLY A 182 4.95 -16.13 22.15
CA GLY A 182 5.60 -14.94 22.71
C GLY A 182 4.65 -14.04 23.49
N ILE A 183 5.02 -12.76 23.60
CA ILE A 183 4.25 -11.73 24.31
C ILE A 183 2.99 -11.39 23.51
N ASP A 184 1.84 -11.35 24.19
CA ASP A 184 0.55 -10.95 23.61
C ASP A 184 0.46 -9.41 23.48
N ASN A 185 1.21 -8.84 22.54
CA ASN A 185 1.28 -7.41 22.26
C ASN A 185 0.92 -7.04 20.81
N PHE A 186 0.20 -7.90 20.12
CA PHE A 186 -0.16 -7.73 18.70
C PHE A 186 -1.59 -8.20 18.43
N PHE A 187 -2.06 -7.88 17.23
CA PHE A 187 -3.20 -8.53 16.58
C PHE A 187 -2.89 -8.77 15.10
N CYS A 188 -3.51 -9.77 14.50
CA CYS A 188 -3.25 -10.14 13.11
C CYS A 188 -4.36 -9.65 12.17
N LEU A 189 -3.95 -9.11 11.01
CA LEU A 189 -4.81 -8.84 9.88
C LEU A 189 -4.46 -9.79 8.74
N PHE A 190 -5.32 -10.77 8.50
CA PHE A 190 -5.18 -11.71 7.38
C PHE A 190 -5.82 -11.14 6.13
N ILE A 191 -5.12 -11.18 5.00
CA ILE A 191 -5.63 -10.76 3.71
C ILE A 191 -5.63 -11.95 2.76
N GLU A 192 -6.81 -12.41 2.40
CA GLU A 192 -7.02 -13.52 1.49
C GLU A 192 -7.71 -13.04 0.21
N LEU A 193 -7.28 -13.57 -0.92
CA LEU A 193 -7.97 -13.42 -2.19
C LEU A 193 -8.79 -14.68 -2.44
N LEU A 194 -10.10 -14.51 -2.57
CA LEU A 194 -11.03 -15.64 -2.69
C LEU A 194 -10.94 -16.31 -4.07
N ASP A 195 -10.58 -15.55 -5.11
CA ASP A 195 -10.41 -16.08 -6.46
C ASP A 195 -8.97 -16.55 -6.68
N SER A 196 -8.82 -17.80 -7.09
CA SER A 196 -7.55 -18.32 -7.56
C SER A 196 -7.32 -17.89 -9.01
N PRO A 197 -6.08 -17.56 -9.43
CA PRO A 197 -5.78 -17.37 -10.84
C PRO A 197 -6.17 -18.62 -11.62
N LYS A 198 -6.83 -18.43 -12.76
CA LYS A 198 -7.27 -19.53 -13.62
C LYS A 198 -6.12 -20.36 -14.20
N ASP A 199 -4.90 -19.84 -14.17
CA ASP A 199 -3.71 -20.38 -14.84
C ASP A 199 -2.70 -21.03 -13.88
N LEU A 200 -3.08 -21.32 -12.65
CA LEU A 200 -2.26 -22.20 -11.83
C LEU A 200 -2.57 -23.65 -12.22
N ASP A 201 -1.85 -24.15 -13.21
CA ASP A 201 -1.54 -25.57 -13.33
C ASP A 201 -0.72 -25.95 -12.09
N VAL A 202 -1.42 -26.15 -11.00
CA VAL A 202 -0.80 -26.57 -9.76
C VAL A 202 -0.37 -28.00 -9.96
N PHE A 203 0.91 -28.24 -9.81
CA PHE A 203 1.47 -29.60 -9.70
C PHE A 203 0.55 -30.42 -8.81
N ASP A 204 0.08 -31.54 -9.35
CA ASP A 204 -0.74 -32.50 -8.65
C ASP A 204 0.14 -33.23 -7.62
N LEU A 205 0.22 -32.62 -6.44
CA LEU A 205 0.72 -33.26 -5.23
C LEU A 205 -0.50 -33.53 -4.36
N ASP A 206 -1.29 -34.57 -4.71
CA ASP A 206 -2.46 -35.00 -3.93
C ASP A 206 -3.39 -33.85 -3.48
N ASP A 207 -3.82 -33.02 -4.46
CA ASP A 207 -4.65 -31.84 -4.27
C ASP A 207 -4.06 -30.72 -3.37
N PRO A 208 -3.02 -30.01 -3.84
CA PRO A 208 -2.45 -28.88 -3.09
C PRO A 208 -3.45 -27.75 -2.79
N LYS A 209 -4.57 -27.68 -3.54
CA LYS A 209 -5.64 -26.71 -3.28
C LYS A 209 -6.36 -27.01 -1.97
N SER A 210 -6.66 -28.28 -1.70
CA SER A 210 -7.27 -28.66 -0.43
C SER A 210 -6.30 -28.51 0.74
N TYR A 211 -5.02 -28.80 0.54
CA TYR A 211 -4.00 -28.60 1.57
C TYR A 211 -3.83 -27.12 1.92
N LEU A 212 -3.69 -26.25 0.91
CA LEU A 212 -3.55 -24.80 1.10
C LEU A 212 -4.83 -24.20 1.69
N SER A 213 -6.00 -24.62 1.21
CA SER A 213 -7.29 -24.21 1.74
C SER A 213 -7.47 -24.65 3.19
N GLY A 214 -7.09 -25.86 3.53
CA GLY A 214 -7.11 -26.37 4.90
C GLY A 214 -6.18 -25.61 5.84
N PHE A 215 -4.99 -25.25 5.37
CA PHE A 215 -4.05 -24.41 6.12
C PHE A 215 -4.61 -22.99 6.37
N LEU A 216 -5.18 -22.36 5.35
CA LEU A 216 -5.82 -21.03 5.48
C LEU A 216 -7.04 -21.09 6.41
N GLN A 217 -7.82 -22.16 6.34
CA GLN A 217 -8.98 -22.38 7.21
C GLN A 217 -8.55 -22.65 8.66
N GLY A 218 -7.45 -23.37 8.87
CA GLY A 218 -6.86 -23.57 10.19
C GLY A 218 -6.36 -22.28 10.84
N THR A 219 -5.80 -21.35 10.05
CA THR A 219 -5.38 -20.04 10.55
C THR A 219 -6.54 -19.09 10.85
N ARG A 220 -7.74 -19.35 10.28
CA ARG A 220 -8.96 -18.58 10.60
C ARG A 220 -9.61 -19.00 11.92
N THR A 221 -9.35 -20.20 12.38
CA THR A 221 -9.96 -20.78 13.59
C THR A 221 -9.05 -20.74 14.81
N ALA A 222 -7.80 -20.39 14.63
CA ALA A 222 -6.82 -20.23 15.70
C ALA A 222 -6.70 -18.79 16.16
#